data_6cd0c2fc6ecfa13c5f9ca339b6b77162
#
_entry.id   6cd0c2fc6ecfa13c5f9ca339b6b77162
#
_cell.length_a   1.000
_cell.length_b   1.000
_cell.length_c   1.000
_cell.angle_alpha   90.00
_cell.angle_beta   90.00
_cell.angle_gamma   90.00
#
_symmetry.space_group_name_H-M   'P 1'
#
loop_
_entity.id
_entity.type
_entity.pdbx_description
1 polymer ?
#
loop_
_entity_poly.entity_id
_entity_poly.type
_entity_poly.pdbx_seq_one_letter_code
_entity_poly.pdbx_strand_id
1 'polypeptide(L)'
;MAKGKVIAFITVITLAFGVSAIDNAVAAERIAGRNVKHNVKWEQIEIGDEEGHVIAVYENKGISSRTDGETSLLWECGILDMNLKTGVGSGNGYGTTTDKAGDKMYWTWEGKNVGKGTWEGTWAYTTGTGKFAGIKGKGTFTSYAAAPQQSYSDWEGELELP
;
A
#
# COMPACT_ATOMS: atom_id res chain seq x y z
N MET A 1 62.73 28.19 57.04
CA MET A 1 62.50 28.39 55.59
C MET A 1 61.74 27.18 55.03
N ALA A 2 60.45 27.33 54.86
CA ALA A 2 59.54 26.24 54.32
C ALA A 2 59.22 26.61 52.86
N LYS A 3 59.60 25.75 51.94
CA LYS A 3 59.31 25.93 50.50
C LYS A 3 57.90 25.30 50.22
N GLY A 4 56.92 26.17 49.95
CA GLY A 4 55.57 25.72 49.50
C GLY A 4 55.66 25.24 48.06
N LYS A 5 55.14 24.04 47.83
CA LYS A 5 54.90 23.50 46.49
C LYS A 5 53.48 23.90 46.03
N VAL A 6 53.43 24.66 44.93
CA VAL A 6 52.17 24.98 44.24
C VAL A 6 51.84 23.80 43.30
N ILE A 7 50.71 23.13 43.54
CA ILE A 7 50.18 22.11 42.65
C ILE A 7 49.13 22.78 41.76
N ALA A 8 49.45 22.88 40.45
CA ALA A 8 48.50 23.36 39.45
C ALA A 8 47.58 22.22 39.04
N PHE A 9 46.29 22.39 39.28
CA PHE A 9 45.22 21.52 38.75
C PHE A 9 44.89 21.96 37.32
N ILE A 10 45.20 21.11 36.35
CA ILE A 10 44.73 21.27 34.98
C ILE A 10 43.36 20.59 34.85
N THR A 11 42.33 21.42 34.72
CA THR A 11 40.96 20.94 34.44
C THR A 11 40.85 20.72 32.94
N VAL A 12 40.79 19.45 32.52
CA VAL A 12 40.50 19.11 31.13
C VAL A 12 38.98 19.16 30.92
N ILE A 13 38.52 20.18 30.20
CA ILE A 13 37.10 20.27 29.76
C ILE A 13 36.97 19.45 28.47
N THR A 14 36.36 18.28 28.57
CA THR A 14 35.99 17.46 27.42
C THR A 14 34.69 18.02 26.84
N LEU A 15 34.76 18.75 25.72
CA LEU A 15 33.57 19.10 24.93
C LEU A 15 33.11 17.85 24.19
N ALA A 16 32.02 17.26 24.65
CA ALA A 16 31.28 16.24 23.90
C ALA A 16 30.47 16.93 22.79
N PHE A 17 30.94 16.83 21.55
CA PHE A 17 30.15 17.20 20.39
C PHE A 17 29.09 16.11 20.20
N GLY A 18 27.85 16.39 20.64
CA GLY A 18 26.69 15.61 20.28
C GLY A 18 26.39 15.80 18.79
N VAL A 19 26.71 14.79 18.00
CA VAL A 19 26.23 14.72 16.60
C VAL A 19 24.72 14.38 16.70
N SER A 20 23.89 15.41 16.59
CA SER A 20 22.46 15.21 16.37
C SER A 20 22.31 14.63 14.97
N ALA A 21 21.95 13.35 14.87
CA ALA A 21 21.45 12.79 13.64
C ALA A 21 20.17 13.57 13.29
N ILE A 22 20.25 14.38 12.25
CA ILE A 22 19.05 14.99 11.65
C ILE A 22 18.41 13.86 10.88
N ASP A 23 17.43 13.18 11.48
CA ASP A 23 16.51 12.34 10.75
C ASP A 23 15.79 13.27 9.76
N ASN A 24 16.21 13.24 8.51
CA ASN A 24 15.44 13.81 7.41
C ASN A 24 14.18 12.96 7.25
N ALA A 25 13.15 13.28 8.02
CA ALA A 25 11.83 12.72 7.77
C ALA A 25 11.43 13.16 6.36
N VAL A 26 11.47 12.24 5.41
CA VAL A 26 10.90 12.46 4.09
C VAL A 26 9.41 12.71 4.30
N ALA A 27 8.95 13.89 3.89
CA ALA A 27 7.54 14.22 4.03
C ALA A 27 6.72 13.27 3.14
N ALA A 28 5.69 12.66 3.71
CA ALA A 28 4.78 11.81 2.96
C ALA A 28 4.12 12.62 1.83
N GLU A 29 4.23 12.14 0.59
CA GLU A 29 3.59 12.71 -0.58
C GLU A 29 2.15 12.20 -0.66
N ARG A 30 1.17 13.09 -0.87
CA ARG A 30 -0.18 12.68 -1.20
C ARG A 30 -0.26 12.20 -2.63
N ILE A 31 -0.82 11.02 -2.81
CA ILE A 31 -1.00 10.39 -4.10
C ILE A 31 -2.45 9.98 -4.31
N ALA A 32 -2.90 10.04 -5.55
CA ALA A 32 -4.21 9.54 -5.96
C ALA A 32 -4.16 9.01 -7.39
N GLY A 33 -5.12 8.18 -7.74
CA GLY A 33 -5.17 7.61 -9.07
C GLY A 33 -6.38 6.74 -9.32
N ARG A 34 -6.36 6.09 -10.48
CA ARG A 34 -7.37 5.14 -10.92
C ARG A 34 -6.74 3.86 -11.44
N ASN A 35 -7.27 2.74 -10.98
CA ASN A 35 -7.00 1.43 -11.56
C ASN A 35 -8.14 1.05 -12.50
N VAL A 36 -7.83 0.63 -13.72
CA VAL A 36 -8.79 -0.01 -14.63
C VAL A 36 -8.40 -1.47 -14.74
N LYS A 37 -9.34 -2.38 -14.46
CA LYS A 37 -9.06 -3.79 -14.24
C LYS A 37 -9.96 -4.68 -15.09
N HIS A 38 -9.40 -5.78 -15.55
CA HIS A 38 -10.12 -6.88 -16.17
C HIS A 38 -9.88 -8.16 -15.39
N ASN A 39 -10.95 -8.85 -15.03
CA ASN A 39 -10.88 -10.14 -14.34
C ASN A 39 -10.44 -11.21 -15.34
N VAL A 40 -9.32 -11.85 -15.08
CA VAL A 40 -8.74 -12.91 -15.94
C VAL A 40 -8.90 -14.30 -15.34
N LYS A 41 -9.27 -14.38 -14.05
CA LYS A 41 -9.53 -15.63 -13.35
C LYS A 41 -10.57 -15.42 -12.26
N TRP A 42 -11.51 -16.36 -12.18
CA TRP A 42 -12.49 -16.45 -11.10
C TRP A 42 -12.78 -17.91 -10.79
N GLU A 43 -12.55 -18.31 -9.55
CA GLU A 43 -12.89 -19.63 -9.03
C GLU A 43 -13.65 -19.44 -7.73
N GLN A 44 -14.73 -20.21 -7.53
CA GLN A 44 -15.55 -20.09 -6.32
C GLN A 44 -16.00 -21.44 -5.79
N ILE A 45 -16.24 -21.47 -4.49
CA ILE A 45 -16.81 -22.60 -3.76
C ILE A 45 -18.07 -22.09 -3.06
N GLU A 46 -19.19 -22.76 -3.28
CA GLU A 46 -20.43 -22.51 -2.53
C GLU A 46 -20.30 -23.07 -1.12
N ILE A 47 -20.64 -22.28 -0.11
CA ILE A 47 -20.56 -22.67 1.29
C ILE A 47 -21.81 -23.44 1.71
N GLY A 48 -22.98 -23.08 1.19
CA GLY A 48 -24.24 -23.80 1.38
C GLY A 48 -24.97 -23.49 2.69
N ASP A 49 -24.51 -22.58 3.50
CA ASP A 49 -25.18 -22.09 4.72
C ASP A 49 -26.32 -21.13 4.39
N GLU A 50 -26.17 -20.34 3.33
CA GLU A 50 -27.20 -19.50 2.74
C GLU A 50 -27.07 -19.46 1.21
N GLU A 51 -28.19 -19.20 0.53
CA GLU A 51 -28.24 -19.20 -0.92
C GLU A 51 -27.40 -18.07 -1.52
N GLY A 52 -26.39 -18.43 -2.33
CA GLY A 52 -25.49 -17.50 -2.99
C GLY A 52 -24.23 -17.12 -2.18
N HIS A 53 -24.03 -17.70 -0.99
CA HIS A 53 -22.82 -17.52 -0.23
C HIS A 53 -21.65 -18.31 -0.84
N VAL A 54 -20.57 -17.60 -1.18
CA VAL A 54 -19.38 -18.19 -1.80
C VAL A 54 -18.09 -17.65 -1.18
N ILE A 55 -17.09 -18.50 -1.18
CA ILE A 55 -15.70 -18.08 -1.10
C ILE A 55 -15.14 -18.09 -2.52
N ALA A 56 -14.60 -16.99 -2.99
CA ALA A 56 -14.04 -16.89 -4.33
C ALA A 56 -12.57 -16.45 -4.30
N VAL A 57 -11.80 -16.96 -5.27
CA VAL A 57 -10.45 -16.51 -5.58
C VAL A 57 -10.46 -15.88 -6.96
N TYR A 58 -9.84 -14.72 -7.09
CA TYR A 58 -9.80 -14.03 -8.37
C TYR A 58 -8.39 -13.51 -8.72
N GLU A 59 -8.20 -13.23 -10.00
CA GLU A 59 -7.05 -12.53 -10.55
C GLU A 59 -7.53 -11.42 -11.51
N ASN A 60 -7.00 -10.23 -11.33
CA ASN A 60 -7.23 -9.09 -12.21
C ASN A 60 -5.91 -8.63 -12.85
N LYS A 61 -5.98 -8.18 -14.09
CA LYS A 61 -4.91 -7.45 -14.78
C LYS A 61 -5.44 -6.11 -15.27
N GLY A 62 -4.54 -5.14 -15.38
CA GLY A 62 -4.98 -3.81 -15.81
C GLY A 62 -3.88 -2.78 -15.81
N ILE A 63 -4.31 -1.53 -15.67
CA ILE A 63 -3.44 -0.36 -15.64
C ILE A 63 -3.83 0.47 -14.40
N SER A 64 -2.79 0.93 -13.71
CA SER A 64 -2.88 1.96 -12.68
C SER A 64 -2.41 3.28 -13.26
N SER A 65 -3.20 4.33 -13.12
CA SER A 65 -2.87 5.68 -13.56
C SER A 65 -2.95 6.63 -12.38
N ARG A 66 -1.85 7.32 -12.09
CA ARG A 66 -1.79 8.37 -11.07
C ARG A 66 -2.30 9.69 -11.65
N THR A 67 -2.75 10.58 -10.78
CA THR A 67 -3.23 11.92 -11.17
C THR A 67 -2.12 12.84 -11.73
N ASP A 68 -0.86 12.55 -11.43
CA ASP A 68 0.31 13.23 -11.99
C ASP A 68 0.72 12.74 -13.39
N GLY A 69 -0.01 11.75 -13.94
CA GLY A 69 0.19 11.20 -15.28
C GLY A 69 1.07 9.96 -15.35
N GLU A 70 1.62 9.49 -14.23
CA GLU A 70 2.34 8.20 -14.21
C GLU A 70 1.37 7.04 -14.44
N THR A 71 1.78 6.08 -15.27
CA THR A 71 1.02 4.85 -15.54
C THR A 71 1.90 3.63 -15.33
N SER A 72 1.30 2.56 -14.79
CA SER A 72 1.95 1.29 -14.48
C SER A 72 1.06 0.12 -14.88
N LEU A 73 1.66 -1.01 -15.23
CA LEU A 73 0.94 -2.27 -15.35
C LEU A 73 0.48 -2.72 -13.96
N LEU A 74 -0.75 -3.20 -13.87
CA LEU A 74 -1.36 -3.67 -12.63
C LEU A 74 -1.64 -5.16 -12.72
N TRP A 75 -1.30 -5.87 -11.66
CA TRP A 75 -1.77 -7.21 -11.35
C TRP A 75 -2.30 -7.23 -9.91
N GLU A 76 -3.42 -7.90 -9.69
CA GLU A 76 -4.08 -8.00 -8.39
C GLU A 76 -4.72 -9.38 -8.25
N CYS A 77 -4.63 -9.98 -7.07
CA CYS A 77 -5.39 -11.18 -6.72
C CYS A 77 -5.96 -11.05 -5.32
N GLY A 78 -6.99 -11.85 -5.03
CA GLY A 78 -7.59 -11.81 -3.71
C GLY A 78 -8.55 -12.96 -3.45
N ILE A 79 -8.99 -13.01 -2.20
CA ILE A 79 -10.03 -13.91 -1.72
C ILE A 79 -11.21 -13.05 -1.28
N LEU A 80 -12.40 -13.48 -1.69
CA LEU A 80 -13.67 -12.85 -1.35
C LEU A 80 -14.54 -13.85 -0.58
N ASP A 81 -15.13 -13.38 0.48
CA ASP A 81 -16.18 -14.04 1.23
C ASP A 81 -17.43 -13.21 1.04
N MET A 82 -18.37 -13.67 0.20
CA MET A 82 -19.49 -12.84 -0.22
C MET A 82 -20.73 -13.62 -0.61
N ASN A 83 -21.87 -12.96 -0.48
CA ASN A 83 -23.12 -13.45 -1.03
C ASN A 83 -23.39 -12.80 -2.40
N LEU A 84 -23.39 -13.60 -3.46
CA LEU A 84 -23.56 -13.13 -4.84
C LEU A 84 -24.96 -12.55 -5.12
N LYS A 85 -25.98 -12.90 -4.33
CA LYS A 85 -27.36 -12.40 -4.50
C LYS A 85 -27.54 -11.01 -3.89
N THR A 86 -27.00 -10.83 -2.69
CA THR A 86 -27.12 -9.56 -1.95
C THR A 86 -25.98 -8.60 -2.28
N GLY A 87 -24.86 -9.11 -2.77
CA GLY A 87 -23.63 -8.35 -2.98
C GLY A 87 -22.90 -7.99 -1.68
N VAL A 88 -23.38 -8.50 -0.53
CA VAL A 88 -22.71 -8.26 0.75
C VAL A 88 -21.50 -9.18 0.88
N GLY A 89 -20.38 -8.65 1.35
CA GLY A 89 -19.19 -9.46 1.54
C GLY A 89 -17.96 -8.65 1.90
N SER A 90 -16.88 -9.36 2.17
CA SER A 90 -15.57 -8.79 2.44
C SER A 90 -14.51 -9.54 1.64
N GLY A 91 -13.32 -8.94 1.56
CA GLY A 91 -12.22 -9.58 0.88
C GLY A 91 -10.90 -8.89 1.20
N ASN A 92 -9.84 -9.59 0.85
CA ASN A 92 -8.48 -9.09 0.95
C ASN A 92 -7.61 -9.71 -0.14
N GLY A 93 -6.45 -9.13 -0.34
CA GLY A 93 -5.54 -9.66 -1.35
C GLY A 93 -4.24 -8.88 -1.48
N TYR A 94 -3.58 -9.16 -2.59
CA TYR A 94 -2.28 -8.63 -2.95
C TYR A 94 -2.33 -8.02 -4.34
N GLY A 95 -1.51 -7.01 -4.54
CA GLY A 95 -1.32 -6.45 -5.86
C GLY A 95 0.12 -6.05 -6.12
N THR A 96 0.41 -5.88 -7.39
CA THR A 96 1.70 -5.41 -7.89
C THR A 96 1.43 -4.37 -8.96
N THR A 97 2.10 -3.24 -8.87
CA THR A 97 2.21 -2.30 -9.98
C THR A 97 3.64 -2.30 -10.50
N THR A 98 3.80 -2.35 -11.82
CA THR A 98 5.11 -2.38 -12.50
C THR A 98 5.18 -1.17 -13.40
N ASP A 99 6.17 -0.31 -13.19
CA ASP A 99 6.38 0.87 -14.02
C ASP A 99 7.04 0.52 -15.37
N LYS A 100 7.19 1.52 -16.22
CA LYS A 100 7.82 1.35 -17.54
C LYS A 100 9.31 0.97 -17.51
N ALA A 101 9.99 1.15 -16.39
CA ALA A 101 11.37 0.72 -16.19
C ALA A 101 11.47 -0.73 -15.68
N GLY A 102 10.34 -1.32 -15.27
CA GLY A 102 10.27 -2.67 -14.71
C GLY A 102 10.37 -2.70 -13.19
N ASP A 103 10.48 -1.54 -12.54
CA ASP A 103 10.46 -1.43 -11.08
C ASP A 103 9.05 -1.68 -10.54
N LYS A 104 8.97 -2.35 -9.40
CA LYS A 104 7.71 -2.85 -8.85
C LYS A 104 7.41 -2.28 -7.48
N MET A 105 6.12 -2.03 -7.23
CA MET A 105 5.54 -1.79 -5.92
C MET A 105 4.60 -2.93 -5.59
N TYR A 106 4.74 -3.53 -4.41
CA TYR A 106 3.87 -4.58 -3.89
C TYR A 106 3.00 -4.00 -2.80
N TRP A 107 1.72 -4.35 -2.81
CA TRP A 107 0.74 -3.85 -1.87
C TRP A 107 -0.28 -4.90 -1.48
N THR A 108 -0.90 -4.71 -0.33
CA THR A 108 -2.05 -5.46 0.15
C THR A 108 -3.28 -4.58 0.12
N TRP A 109 -4.43 -5.20 0.09
CA TRP A 109 -5.72 -4.51 0.23
C TRP A 109 -6.66 -5.34 1.09
N GLU A 110 -7.60 -4.67 1.73
CA GLU A 110 -8.76 -5.25 2.39
C GLU A 110 -9.97 -4.35 2.17
N GLY A 111 -11.16 -4.92 2.06
CA GLY A 111 -12.36 -4.14 1.78
C GLY A 111 -13.65 -4.90 1.96
N LYS A 112 -14.74 -4.16 1.81
CA LYS A 112 -16.11 -4.66 1.91
C LYS A 112 -16.92 -4.22 0.70
N ASN A 113 -17.83 -5.07 0.26
CA ASN A 113 -18.86 -4.65 -0.68
C ASN A 113 -19.95 -3.89 0.08
N VAL A 114 -20.20 -2.65 -0.33
CA VAL A 114 -21.20 -1.76 0.27
C VAL A 114 -22.50 -1.72 -0.53
N GLY A 115 -22.66 -2.62 -1.48
CA GLY A 115 -23.84 -2.79 -2.33
C GLY A 115 -23.64 -2.27 -3.76
N LYS A 116 -24.50 -2.72 -4.67
CA LYS A 116 -24.53 -2.32 -6.10
C LYS A 116 -23.19 -2.51 -6.82
N GLY A 117 -22.39 -3.51 -6.43
CA GLY A 117 -21.08 -3.76 -7.03
C GLY A 117 -20.01 -2.76 -6.65
N THR A 118 -20.21 -1.99 -5.56
CA THR A 118 -19.24 -1.04 -5.03
C THR A 118 -18.48 -1.66 -3.86
N TRP A 119 -17.17 -1.57 -3.89
CA TRP A 119 -16.27 -1.99 -2.83
C TRP A 119 -15.55 -0.79 -2.25
N GLU A 120 -15.45 -0.73 -0.93
CA GLU A 120 -14.66 0.26 -0.22
C GLU A 120 -13.66 -0.44 0.67
N GLY A 121 -12.46 0.14 0.78
CA GLY A 121 -11.42 -0.49 1.57
C GLY A 121 -10.15 0.35 1.71
N THR A 122 -9.13 -0.32 2.22
CA THR A 122 -7.81 0.24 2.44
C THR A 122 -6.75 -0.55 1.68
N TRP A 123 -5.64 0.10 1.40
CA TRP A 123 -4.46 -0.52 0.82
C TRP A 123 -3.20 -0.03 1.53
N ALA A 124 -2.13 -0.85 1.49
CA ALA A 124 -0.82 -0.48 2.00
C ALA A 124 0.29 -1.11 1.18
N TYR A 125 1.36 -0.34 0.90
CA TYR A 125 2.57 -0.91 0.33
C TYR A 125 3.27 -1.82 1.33
N THR A 126 3.80 -2.93 0.85
CA THR A 126 4.54 -3.91 1.65
C THR A 126 6.03 -3.88 1.34
N THR A 127 6.39 -3.67 0.08
CA THR A 127 7.77 -3.58 -0.38
C THR A 127 7.81 -3.06 -1.83
N GLY A 128 9.01 -2.78 -2.35
CA GLY A 128 9.23 -2.41 -3.73
C GLY A 128 10.60 -2.84 -4.25
N THR A 129 10.82 -2.67 -5.54
CA THR A 129 12.13 -2.93 -6.20
C THR A 129 12.65 -1.67 -6.86
N GLY A 130 13.95 -1.64 -7.20
CA GLY A 130 14.58 -0.52 -7.88
C GLY A 130 14.35 0.80 -7.16
N LYS A 131 13.83 1.80 -7.84
CA LYS A 131 13.54 3.12 -7.24
C LYS A 131 12.48 3.10 -6.13
N PHE A 132 11.73 2.01 -6.00
CA PHE A 132 10.71 1.82 -4.98
C PHE A 132 11.18 0.96 -3.80
N ALA A 133 12.47 0.57 -3.75
CA ALA A 133 12.99 -0.20 -2.64
C ALA A 133 12.84 0.58 -1.32
N GLY A 134 12.17 -0.03 -0.33
CA GLY A 134 11.88 0.64 0.95
C GLY A 134 10.64 1.54 0.96
N ILE A 135 9.86 1.54 -0.12
CA ILE A 135 8.58 2.27 -0.22
C ILE A 135 7.67 1.98 0.98
N LYS A 136 7.06 3.02 1.49
CA LYS A 136 5.97 2.97 2.47
C LYS A 136 4.79 3.77 1.95
N GLY A 137 3.62 3.46 2.43
CA GLY A 137 2.42 4.19 2.07
C GLY A 137 1.17 3.37 2.31
N LYS A 138 0.07 4.07 2.44
CA LYS A 138 -1.25 3.49 2.67
C LYS A 138 -2.32 4.47 2.24
N GLY A 139 -3.51 3.95 2.05
CA GLY A 139 -4.63 4.78 1.65
C GLY A 139 -5.94 4.03 1.60
N THR A 140 -6.89 4.62 0.91
CA THR A 140 -8.24 4.10 0.72
C THR A 140 -8.53 3.91 -0.76
N PHE A 141 -9.52 3.10 -1.06
CA PHE A 141 -10.04 2.94 -2.41
C PHE A 141 -11.55 2.76 -2.40
N THR A 142 -12.16 3.17 -3.51
CA THR A 142 -13.52 2.77 -3.87
C THR A 142 -13.48 2.13 -5.26
N SER A 143 -13.98 0.90 -5.36
CA SER A 143 -14.00 0.13 -6.62
C SER A 143 -15.42 -0.08 -7.09
N TYR A 144 -15.61 -0.01 -8.41
CA TYR A 144 -16.90 -0.08 -9.08
C TYR A 144 -16.89 -1.14 -10.18
N ALA A 145 -17.92 -1.96 -10.23
CA ALA A 145 -18.20 -2.79 -11.40
C ALA A 145 -18.58 -1.89 -12.58
N ALA A 146 -17.89 -2.00 -13.71
CA ALA A 146 -18.14 -1.20 -14.91
C ALA A 146 -18.90 -1.99 -15.99
N ALA A 147 -18.52 -3.26 -16.17
CA ALA A 147 -19.13 -4.19 -17.11
C ALA A 147 -18.82 -5.65 -16.66
N PRO A 148 -19.37 -6.68 -17.29
CA PRO A 148 -18.94 -8.05 -17.02
C PRO A 148 -17.39 -8.16 -17.09
N GLN A 149 -16.80 -8.70 -16.03
CA GLN A 149 -15.34 -8.86 -15.87
C GLN A 149 -14.52 -7.57 -15.88
N GLN A 150 -15.14 -6.39 -15.84
CA GLN A 150 -14.44 -5.11 -15.84
C GLN A 150 -14.82 -4.29 -14.61
N SER A 151 -13.81 -3.70 -13.99
CA SER A 151 -13.97 -2.79 -12.86
C SER A 151 -12.94 -1.67 -12.92
N TYR A 152 -13.24 -0.60 -12.20
CA TYR A 152 -12.25 0.42 -11.91
C TYR A 152 -12.26 0.76 -10.43
N SER A 153 -11.14 1.25 -9.93
CA SER A 153 -11.05 1.72 -8.54
C SER A 153 -10.41 3.09 -8.53
N ASP A 154 -11.04 4.04 -7.87
CA ASP A 154 -10.41 5.29 -7.48
C ASP A 154 -9.71 5.07 -6.15
N TRP A 155 -8.49 5.54 -6.02
CA TRP A 155 -7.69 5.36 -4.82
C TRP A 155 -6.92 6.64 -4.48
N GLU A 156 -6.70 6.85 -3.19
CA GLU A 156 -5.89 7.95 -2.67
C GLU A 156 -5.14 7.50 -1.42
N GLY A 157 -4.09 8.22 -1.07
CA GLY A 157 -3.30 7.92 0.12
C GLY A 157 -2.03 8.73 0.22
N GLU A 158 -1.09 8.17 0.96
CA GLU A 158 0.21 8.77 1.23
C GLU A 158 1.31 7.81 0.80
N LEU A 159 2.39 8.39 0.27
CA LEU A 159 3.57 7.70 -0.22
C LEU A 159 4.82 8.32 0.42
N GLU A 160 5.70 7.46 0.91
CA GLU A 160 7.06 7.80 1.30
C GLU A 160 8.02 6.95 0.47
N LEU A 161 8.92 7.62 -0.26
CA LEU A 161 10.07 6.98 -0.90
C LEU A 161 11.30 7.16 -0.01
N PRO A 162 12.20 6.17 0.06
CA PRO A 162 13.41 6.25 0.86
C PRO A 162 14.38 7.31 0.36
#